data_e4a5e5d5fa90bf8ada35088d720247b5
#
_entry.id   e4a5e5d5fa90bf8ada35088d720247b5
#
_cell.length_a   1.000
_cell.length_b   1.000
_cell.length_c   1.000
_cell.angle_alpha   90.00
_cell.angle_beta   90.00
_cell.angle_gamma   90.00
#
_symmetry.space_group_name_H-M   'P 1'
#
loop_
_entity.id
_entity.type
_entity.pdbx_description
1 polymer ?
#
loop_
_entity_poly.entity_id
_entity_poly.type
_entity_poly.pdbx_seq_one_letter_code
_entity_poly.pdbx_strand_id
1 'polypeptide(L)'
;MTQHDLSVALLAPDFYHYAPSPIAAVTANDDALVVSWPDGRQLSCHRFWLRENTLGHGGIDPATREGIMDPAELSDAMQIAAFDLTDVGDLRVTWVPEGADESAVSTYHSGWLRHIAEGQHLPESWVPAPEVWNASTLSQPPRHQADAVLTDDDVLCDMLNDLLRLGVCLVERAPTEPGFLTALAARIGPVRDSNFGLLWDVKADVNLAGDAKTNTTANTGFRLGPHTDLPTREIPPGFQFLHCLINEADGGESTLTDGAALIEELKATRPDDYEILSTRRWVFFNRGPGIDHRFSAPIIDPLGGEGVPTIRAFYPVRAFPDMPDADVGEAYAALRRFHALADDPRFELTFQLGPGDIMCFDNRRVMHGRKAFSGSGQRHLQGVYIDRDEILSTARAVNRARAARQTP
;
A
#
# COMPACT_ATOMS: atom_id res chain seq x y z
N MET A 1 -16.62 -12.08 14.21
CA MET A 1 -15.64 -12.96 14.89
C MET A 1 -16.30 -13.58 16.10
N THR A 2 -16.62 -14.84 16.04
CA THR A 2 -17.17 -15.61 17.15
C THR A 2 -16.05 -15.82 18.17
N GLN A 3 -16.35 -15.55 19.43
CA GLN A 3 -15.54 -15.89 20.60
C GLN A 3 -15.28 -17.41 20.61
N HIS A 4 -14.27 -17.89 19.90
CA HIS A 4 -13.81 -19.26 20.00
C HIS A 4 -12.52 -19.30 20.81
N ASP A 5 -12.69 -19.88 21.97
CA ASP A 5 -11.72 -20.58 22.81
C ASP A 5 -10.36 -19.89 23.04
N LEU A 6 -10.38 -18.94 23.98
CA LEU A 6 -9.17 -18.40 24.61
C LEU A 6 -8.49 -19.38 25.59
N SER A 7 -8.78 -20.67 25.53
CA SER A 7 -8.32 -21.66 26.50
C SER A 7 -6.97 -22.28 26.19
N VAL A 8 -6.37 -22.03 25.03
CA VAL A 8 -4.97 -22.38 24.78
C VAL A 8 -4.13 -21.13 24.99
N ALA A 9 -3.28 -21.12 26.00
CA ALA A 9 -2.35 -20.03 26.25
C ALA A 9 -1.45 -19.84 25.02
N LEU A 10 -1.76 -18.83 24.21
CA LEU A 10 -0.91 -18.43 23.08
C LEU A 10 0.42 -17.94 23.65
N LEU A 11 1.51 -18.62 23.32
CA LEU A 11 2.87 -18.25 23.75
C LEU A 11 3.50 -17.18 22.85
N ALA A 12 2.79 -16.77 21.78
CA ALA A 12 3.25 -15.71 20.88
C ALA A 12 2.91 -14.30 21.42
N PRO A 13 3.73 -13.29 21.17
CA PRO A 13 3.48 -11.92 21.60
C PRO A 13 2.36 -11.23 20.80
N ASP A 14 1.74 -11.91 19.84
CA ASP A 14 0.59 -11.47 19.05
C ASP A 14 -0.58 -12.45 19.16
N PHE A 15 -1.67 -12.20 18.43
CA PHE A 15 -2.86 -13.07 18.43
C PHE A 15 -2.85 -14.16 17.36
N TYR A 16 -1.71 -14.40 16.67
CA TYR A 16 -1.64 -15.41 15.63
C TYR A 16 -1.29 -16.79 16.19
N HIS A 17 -1.84 -17.81 15.52
CA HIS A 17 -1.47 -19.19 15.75
C HIS A 17 -0.32 -19.57 14.81
N TYR A 18 0.81 -19.95 15.38
CA TYR A 18 1.96 -20.43 14.65
C TYR A 18 2.04 -21.95 14.71
N ALA A 19 2.28 -22.59 13.58
CA ALA A 19 2.60 -24.02 13.59
C ALA A 19 3.91 -24.24 14.37
N PRO A 20 3.97 -25.22 15.28
CA PRO A 20 5.20 -25.56 15.97
C PRO A 20 6.34 -25.87 14.99
N SER A 21 7.50 -25.29 15.22
CA SER A 21 8.72 -25.53 14.45
C SER A 21 9.87 -25.79 15.43
N PRO A 22 10.03 -27.02 15.93
CA PRO A 22 10.96 -27.32 17.02
C PRO A 22 12.37 -26.85 16.72
N ILE A 23 12.93 -26.11 17.68
CA ILE A 23 14.29 -25.60 17.62
C ILE A 23 15.26 -26.77 17.84
N ALA A 24 16.31 -26.88 17.03
CA ALA A 24 17.32 -27.90 17.12
C ALA A 24 18.43 -27.59 18.12
N ALA A 25 18.84 -26.33 18.19
CA ALA A 25 19.91 -25.89 19.08
C ALA A 25 19.80 -24.39 19.38
N VAL A 26 20.31 -24.01 20.54
CA VAL A 26 20.48 -22.61 20.96
C VAL A 26 21.92 -22.45 21.46
N THR A 27 22.58 -21.36 21.04
CA THR A 27 23.90 -20.98 21.52
C THR A 27 23.88 -19.52 21.96
N ALA A 28 24.66 -19.20 22.99
CA ALA A 28 24.83 -17.83 23.42
C ALA A 28 25.95 -17.15 22.62
N ASN A 29 25.73 -15.88 22.35
CA ASN A 29 26.73 -14.94 21.82
C ASN A 29 26.56 -13.66 22.62
N ASP A 30 27.62 -12.99 23.03
CA ASP A 30 27.66 -11.79 23.88
C ASP A 30 26.30 -11.27 24.42
N ASP A 31 25.54 -10.58 23.55
CA ASP A 31 24.24 -9.97 23.89
C ASP A 31 23.03 -10.68 23.26
N ALA A 32 23.21 -11.88 22.66
CA ALA A 32 22.17 -12.56 21.91
C ALA A 32 22.16 -14.08 22.11
N LEU A 33 21.00 -14.68 21.89
CA LEU A 33 20.86 -16.11 21.65
C LEU A 33 20.72 -16.38 20.15
N VAL A 34 21.50 -17.31 19.64
CA VAL A 34 21.37 -17.81 18.27
C VAL A 34 20.58 -19.10 18.28
N VAL A 35 19.38 -19.04 17.76
CA VAL A 35 18.46 -20.17 17.60
C VAL A 35 18.69 -20.81 16.25
N SER A 36 18.79 -22.13 16.17
CA SER A 36 19.01 -22.89 14.94
C SER A 36 17.95 -23.98 14.75
N TRP A 37 17.49 -24.18 13.51
CA TRP A 37 16.56 -25.25 13.13
C TRP A 37 17.27 -26.39 12.39
N PRO A 38 16.63 -27.57 12.27
CA PRO A 38 17.23 -28.74 11.60
C PRO A 38 17.61 -28.50 10.14
N ASP A 39 16.96 -27.55 9.45
CA ASP A 39 17.26 -27.18 8.06
C ASP A 39 18.42 -26.20 7.91
N GLY A 40 19.09 -25.86 9.03
CA GLY A 40 20.22 -24.94 9.06
C GLY A 40 19.88 -23.47 9.13
N ARG A 41 18.59 -23.08 9.12
CA ARG A 41 18.17 -21.69 9.34
C ARG A 41 18.51 -21.26 10.75
N GLN A 42 18.86 -19.99 10.89
CA GLN A 42 19.25 -19.39 12.17
C GLN A 42 18.55 -18.05 12.39
N LEU A 43 18.34 -17.69 13.65
CA LEU A 43 17.86 -16.40 14.11
C LEU A 43 18.72 -15.93 15.27
N SER A 44 19.29 -14.74 15.15
CA SER A 44 19.96 -14.07 16.28
C SER A 44 18.95 -13.23 17.04
N CYS A 45 18.71 -13.58 18.29
CA CYS A 45 17.74 -12.92 19.16
C CYS A 45 18.50 -12.09 20.21
N HIS A 46 18.60 -10.79 20.01
CA HIS A 46 19.21 -9.88 21.00
C HIS A 46 18.45 -9.96 22.32
N ARG A 47 19.15 -9.92 23.48
CA ARG A 47 18.53 -10.04 24.80
C ARG A 47 17.44 -8.99 25.06
N PHE A 48 17.63 -7.76 24.61
CA PHE A 48 16.61 -6.71 24.76
C PHE A 48 15.35 -7.03 23.94
N TRP A 49 15.52 -7.47 22.68
CA TRP A 49 14.39 -7.89 21.87
C TRP A 49 13.61 -9.07 22.47
N LEU A 50 14.32 -10.06 23.00
CA LEU A 50 13.67 -11.16 23.75
C LEU A 50 12.91 -10.61 24.96
N ARG A 51 13.55 -9.71 25.72
CA ARG A 51 12.94 -9.15 26.93
C ARG A 51 11.67 -8.34 26.65
N GLU A 52 11.67 -7.50 25.65
CA GLU A 52 10.49 -6.74 25.19
C GLU A 52 9.35 -7.66 24.74
N ASN A 53 9.66 -8.79 24.10
CA ASN A 53 8.70 -9.75 23.60
C ASN A 53 8.36 -10.87 24.58
N THR A 54 8.72 -10.72 25.84
CA THR A 54 8.30 -11.64 26.91
C THR A 54 6.82 -11.47 27.20
N LEU A 55 6.05 -12.54 27.04
CA LEU A 55 4.63 -12.52 27.40
C LEU A 55 4.45 -12.50 28.92
N GLY A 56 3.86 -11.45 29.44
CA GLY A 56 3.85 -11.19 30.88
C GLY A 56 5.19 -10.65 31.40
N HIS A 57 5.38 -10.69 32.68
CA HIS A 57 6.62 -10.26 33.37
C HIS A 57 7.15 -8.87 32.94
N GLY A 58 6.24 -7.93 32.66
CA GLY A 58 6.57 -6.56 32.27
C GLY A 58 6.98 -6.37 30.80
N GLY A 59 6.93 -7.37 29.94
CA GLY A 59 7.18 -7.24 28.48
C GLY A 59 5.91 -6.93 27.69
N ILE A 60 5.17 -7.97 27.33
CA ILE A 60 3.91 -7.88 26.57
C ILE A 60 2.74 -8.19 27.51
N ASP A 61 1.69 -7.36 27.52
CA ASP A 61 0.47 -7.65 28.25
C ASP A 61 -0.25 -8.88 27.64
N PRO A 62 -0.56 -9.93 28.44
CA PRO A 62 -1.16 -11.15 27.91
C PRO A 62 -2.57 -10.99 27.33
N ALA A 63 -3.29 -9.96 27.72
CA ALA A 63 -4.66 -9.74 27.26
C ALA A 63 -4.74 -8.87 26.01
N THR A 64 -3.99 -7.76 25.99
CA THR A 64 -3.99 -6.80 24.88
C THR A 64 -2.94 -7.09 23.81
N ARG A 65 -1.90 -7.86 24.15
CA ARG A 65 -0.71 -8.10 23.32
C ARG A 65 0.08 -6.82 23.00
N GLU A 66 -0.13 -5.79 23.76
CA GLU A 66 0.65 -4.55 23.66
C GLU A 66 1.91 -4.63 24.52
N GLY A 67 2.98 -4.00 24.06
CA GLY A 67 4.21 -3.82 24.85
C GLY A 67 3.94 -2.88 26.02
N ILE A 68 4.28 -3.32 27.23
CA ILE A 68 4.13 -2.54 28.47
C ILE A 68 5.48 -2.12 29.06
N MET A 69 6.58 -2.63 28.53
CA MET A 69 7.92 -2.22 28.91
C MET A 69 8.29 -0.89 28.27
N ASP A 70 8.68 0.08 29.08
CA ASP A 70 9.29 1.31 28.55
C ASP A 70 10.70 0.96 28.03
N PRO A 71 11.05 1.26 26.77
CA PRO A 71 12.41 1.06 26.26
C PRO A 71 13.50 1.74 27.09
N ALA A 72 13.17 2.80 27.84
CA ALA A 72 14.10 3.46 28.76
C ALA A 72 14.46 2.58 29.98
N GLU A 73 13.68 1.56 30.28
CA GLU A 73 13.96 0.59 31.36
C GLU A 73 14.93 -0.51 30.93
N LEU A 74 15.19 -0.66 29.60
CA LEU A 74 16.19 -1.60 29.11
C LEU A 74 17.59 -1.18 29.63
N SER A 75 18.26 -2.07 30.30
CA SER A 75 19.55 -1.80 30.90
C SER A 75 20.54 -2.93 30.70
N ASP A 76 21.83 -2.64 30.86
CA ASP A 76 22.89 -3.66 30.79
C ASP A 76 22.81 -4.69 31.92
N ALA A 77 22.05 -4.40 32.97
CA ALA A 77 21.78 -5.35 34.07
C ALA A 77 20.83 -6.47 33.68
N MET A 78 20.02 -6.27 32.61
CA MET A 78 19.14 -7.32 32.06
C MET A 78 19.94 -8.41 31.37
N GLN A 79 20.34 -9.43 32.10
CA GLN A 79 21.15 -10.54 31.59
C GLN A 79 20.35 -11.83 31.55
N ILE A 80 20.71 -12.71 30.62
CA ILE A 80 20.20 -14.07 30.54
C ILE A 80 21.01 -14.93 31.52
N ALA A 81 20.34 -15.47 32.54
CA ALA A 81 20.97 -16.38 33.51
C ALA A 81 21.12 -17.80 32.98
N ALA A 82 20.11 -18.27 32.26
CA ALA A 82 20.09 -19.60 31.66
C ALA A 82 19.12 -19.65 30.48
N PHE A 83 19.30 -20.60 29.58
CA PHE A 83 18.37 -20.91 28.50
C PHE A 83 18.36 -22.40 28.22
N ASP A 84 17.23 -22.93 27.83
CA ASP A 84 17.05 -24.32 27.39
C ASP A 84 15.90 -24.42 26.39
N LEU A 85 15.64 -25.61 25.90
CA LEU A 85 14.48 -25.92 25.08
C LEU A 85 13.46 -26.72 25.90
N THR A 86 12.18 -26.39 25.71
CA THR A 86 11.09 -27.19 26.25
C THR A 86 10.97 -28.55 25.52
N ASP A 87 10.20 -29.47 26.07
CA ASP A 87 9.97 -30.80 25.46
C ASP A 87 9.31 -30.68 24.05
N VAL A 88 8.65 -29.56 23.73
CA VAL A 88 8.03 -29.29 22.43
C VAL A 88 8.93 -28.46 21.51
N GLY A 89 10.14 -28.11 21.95
CA GLY A 89 11.13 -27.40 21.15
C GLY A 89 10.97 -25.87 21.13
N ASP A 90 10.25 -25.30 22.11
CA ASP A 90 10.19 -23.86 22.32
C ASP A 90 11.40 -23.36 23.11
N LEU A 91 11.80 -22.10 22.89
CA LEU A 91 12.90 -21.47 23.63
C LEU A 91 12.43 -21.02 25.02
N ARG A 92 13.08 -21.49 26.06
CA ARG A 92 12.89 -21.02 27.44
C ARG A 92 14.11 -20.23 27.89
N VAL A 93 13.89 -19.04 28.45
CA VAL A 93 14.94 -18.12 28.95
C VAL A 93 14.66 -17.77 30.39
N THR A 94 15.67 -17.94 31.22
CA THR A 94 15.67 -17.49 32.62
C THR A 94 16.47 -16.21 32.71
N TRP A 95 15.86 -15.15 33.24
CA TRP A 95 16.48 -13.84 33.41
C TRP A 95 17.19 -13.72 34.75
N VAL A 96 18.27 -12.96 34.78
CA VAL A 96 18.91 -12.57 36.05
C VAL A 96 17.92 -11.71 36.83
N PRO A 97 17.68 -11.99 38.14
CA PRO A 97 16.79 -11.19 38.95
C PRO A 97 17.23 -9.73 39.00
N GLU A 98 16.34 -8.78 38.83
CA GLU A 98 16.55 -7.38 39.09
C GLU A 98 16.07 -7.06 40.50
N GLY A 99 17.04 -6.84 41.42
CA GLY A 99 16.75 -6.54 42.85
C GLY A 99 16.38 -7.76 43.66
N ALA A 100 15.33 -7.64 44.46
CA ALA A 100 14.88 -8.71 45.39
C ALA A 100 13.83 -9.67 44.75
N ASP A 101 13.48 -9.45 43.50
CA ASP A 101 12.48 -10.27 42.80
C ASP A 101 13.06 -11.62 42.37
N GLU A 102 12.19 -12.62 42.29
CA GLU A 102 12.57 -13.94 41.80
C GLU A 102 12.93 -13.88 40.30
N SER A 103 13.80 -14.79 39.85
CA SER A 103 14.15 -14.91 38.42
C SER A 103 12.92 -15.14 37.57
N ALA A 104 12.68 -14.24 36.60
CA ALA A 104 11.60 -14.38 35.64
C ALA A 104 11.98 -15.46 34.58
N VAL A 105 11.02 -16.28 34.21
CA VAL A 105 11.17 -17.29 33.14
C VAL A 105 10.23 -16.94 32.00
N SER A 106 10.78 -16.79 30.80
CA SER A 106 10.04 -16.51 29.57
C SER A 106 10.09 -17.70 28.62
N THR A 107 8.98 -18.00 27.95
CA THR A 107 8.93 -19.02 26.90
C THR A 107 8.51 -18.40 25.60
N TYR A 108 9.29 -18.65 24.53
CA TYR A 108 9.05 -18.12 23.18
C TYR A 108 8.68 -19.27 22.26
N HIS A 109 7.54 -19.15 21.61
CA HIS A 109 7.01 -20.16 20.70
C HIS A 109 7.93 -20.38 19.51
N SER A 110 8.34 -21.63 19.27
CA SER A 110 9.29 -22.00 18.20
C SER A 110 8.81 -21.61 16.81
N GLY A 111 7.52 -21.73 16.52
CA GLY A 111 6.92 -21.33 15.26
C GLY A 111 6.88 -19.80 15.07
N TRP A 112 6.70 -19.01 16.16
CA TRP A 112 6.80 -17.56 16.09
C TRP A 112 8.24 -17.12 15.79
N LEU A 113 9.23 -17.67 16.48
CA LEU A 113 10.64 -17.39 16.17
C LEU A 113 10.99 -17.81 14.74
N ARG A 114 10.45 -18.93 14.26
CA ARG A 114 10.62 -19.37 12.88
C ARG A 114 10.04 -18.40 11.87
N HIS A 115 8.84 -17.88 12.11
CA HIS A 115 8.21 -16.84 11.29
C HIS A 115 9.11 -15.61 11.15
N ILE A 116 9.73 -15.16 12.26
CA ILE A 116 10.69 -14.05 12.22
C ILE A 116 11.94 -14.43 11.40
N ALA A 117 12.50 -15.64 11.62
CA ALA A 117 13.68 -16.13 10.90
C ALA A 117 13.44 -16.24 9.39
N GLU A 118 12.23 -16.45 8.95
CA GLU A 118 11.82 -16.50 7.55
C GLU A 118 11.54 -15.11 6.95
N GLY A 119 11.64 -14.06 7.75
CA GLY A 119 11.36 -12.70 7.31
C GLY A 119 9.87 -12.42 7.05
N GLN A 120 8.96 -13.27 7.53
CA GLN A 120 7.51 -13.16 7.27
C GLN A 120 6.85 -11.99 8.01
N HIS A 121 7.57 -11.29 8.87
CA HIS A 121 7.18 -10.05 9.54
C HIS A 121 7.55 -8.80 8.73
N LEU A 122 8.34 -8.94 7.67
CA LEU A 122 8.80 -7.80 6.87
C LEU A 122 7.66 -7.21 6.02
N PRO A 123 7.73 -5.92 5.67
CA PRO A 123 6.69 -5.23 4.89
C PRO A 123 6.34 -5.92 3.56
N GLU A 124 7.34 -6.46 2.86
CA GLU A 124 7.20 -7.15 1.57
C GLU A 124 6.61 -8.56 1.66
N SER A 125 6.46 -9.09 2.89
CA SER A 125 5.94 -10.44 3.08
C SER A 125 4.45 -10.52 2.76
N TRP A 126 4.02 -11.66 2.23
CA TRP A 126 2.62 -11.95 1.90
C TRP A 126 2.00 -11.04 0.84
N VAL A 127 2.79 -10.26 0.12
CA VAL A 127 2.34 -9.46 -1.01
C VAL A 127 3.24 -9.69 -2.21
N PRO A 128 2.71 -9.62 -3.44
CA PRO A 128 3.53 -9.79 -4.64
C PRO A 128 4.47 -8.61 -4.84
N ALA A 129 5.65 -8.87 -5.38
CA ALA A 129 6.54 -7.82 -5.85
C ALA A 129 5.88 -7.04 -7.01
N PRO A 130 6.07 -5.71 -7.08
CA PRO A 130 5.60 -4.92 -8.21
C PRO A 130 6.22 -5.39 -9.54
N GLU A 131 5.39 -5.50 -10.57
CA GLU A 131 5.79 -5.82 -11.95
C GLU A 131 5.56 -4.60 -12.83
N VAL A 132 6.61 -4.17 -13.52
CA VAL A 132 6.57 -3.01 -14.41
C VAL A 132 5.96 -3.41 -15.75
N TRP A 133 5.08 -2.56 -16.28
CA TRP A 133 4.40 -2.83 -17.55
C TRP A 133 4.37 -1.63 -18.50
N ASN A 134 4.16 -1.90 -19.78
CA ASN A 134 3.89 -0.94 -20.83
C ASN A 134 2.86 -1.50 -21.81
N ALA A 135 2.49 -0.76 -22.85
CA ALA A 135 1.46 -1.18 -23.82
C ALA A 135 1.79 -2.50 -24.55
N SER A 136 3.04 -2.96 -24.59
CA SER A 136 3.42 -4.22 -25.22
C SER A 136 3.34 -5.42 -24.27
N THR A 137 3.46 -5.20 -22.96
CA THR A 137 3.46 -6.27 -21.95
C THR A 137 2.12 -6.42 -21.25
N LEU A 138 1.31 -5.35 -21.18
CA LEU A 138 -0.05 -5.38 -20.63
C LEU A 138 -1.03 -4.79 -21.63
N SER A 139 -1.86 -5.62 -22.24
CA SER A 139 -2.86 -5.17 -23.23
C SER A 139 -4.21 -4.81 -22.59
N GLN A 140 -4.54 -5.41 -21.45
CA GLN A 140 -5.75 -5.16 -20.67
C GLN A 140 -5.46 -5.37 -19.18
N PRO A 141 -6.03 -4.57 -18.26
CA PRO A 141 -5.95 -4.86 -16.83
C PRO A 141 -6.61 -6.20 -16.49
N PRO A 142 -6.12 -6.94 -15.49
CA PRO A 142 -6.82 -8.10 -14.93
C PRO A 142 -8.24 -7.73 -14.50
N ARG A 143 -9.16 -8.70 -14.59
CA ARG A 143 -10.60 -8.50 -14.35
C ARG A 143 -11.14 -9.48 -13.32
N HIS A 144 -11.93 -8.97 -12.37
CA HIS A 144 -12.53 -9.73 -11.29
C HIS A 144 -14.03 -9.43 -11.21
N GLN A 145 -14.84 -10.42 -10.87
CA GLN A 145 -16.29 -10.25 -10.76
C GLN A 145 -16.66 -9.65 -9.40
N ALA A 146 -17.49 -8.59 -9.38
CA ALA A 146 -17.82 -7.84 -8.17
C ALA A 146 -18.47 -8.68 -7.08
N ASP A 147 -19.40 -9.58 -7.43
CA ASP A 147 -20.05 -10.47 -6.49
C ASP A 147 -19.07 -11.47 -5.86
N ALA A 148 -18.15 -12.01 -6.64
CA ALA A 148 -17.13 -12.91 -6.17
C ALA A 148 -16.11 -12.19 -5.26
N VAL A 149 -15.67 -10.97 -5.59
CA VAL A 149 -14.80 -10.16 -4.71
C VAL A 149 -15.48 -9.89 -3.37
N LEU A 150 -16.80 -9.70 -3.34
CA LEU A 150 -17.52 -9.45 -2.09
C LEU A 150 -17.70 -10.70 -1.21
N THR A 151 -17.74 -11.88 -1.79
CA THR A 151 -18.18 -13.11 -1.09
C THR A 151 -17.10 -14.17 -0.94
N ASP A 152 -16.02 -14.13 -1.75
CA ASP A 152 -14.95 -15.11 -1.77
C ASP A 152 -13.60 -14.45 -1.46
N ASP A 153 -12.96 -14.92 -0.37
CA ASP A 153 -11.66 -14.41 0.08
C ASP A 153 -10.52 -14.77 -0.90
N ASP A 154 -10.64 -15.85 -1.66
CA ASP A 154 -9.62 -16.21 -2.65
C ASP A 154 -9.69 -15.29 -3.88
N VAL A 155 -10.89 -14.89 -4.31
CA VAL A 155 -11.07 -13.91 -5.38
C VAL A 155 -10.65 -12.51 -4.93
N LEU A 156 -10.96 -12.12 -3.69
CA LEU A 156 -10.45 -10.87 -3.10
C LEU A 156 -8.92 -10.87 -3.06
N CYS A 157 -8.31 -11.99 -2.66
CA CYS A 157 -6.86 -12.16 -2.63
C CYS A 157 -6.25 -12.00 -4.03
N ASP A 158 -6.83 -12.61 -5.07
CA ASP A 158 -6.35 -12.47 -6.45
C ASP A 158 -6.46 -11.02 -6.95
N MET A 159 -7.59 -10.35 -6.66
CA MET A 159 -7.80 -8.95 -7.00
C MET A 159 -6.74 -8.03 -6.34
N LEU A 160 -6.51 -8.20 -5.04
CA LEU A 160 -5.53 -7.40 -4.31
C LEU A 160 -4.09 -7.69 -4.76
N ASN A 161 -3.78 -8.95 -5.08
CA ASN A 161 -2.47 -9.33 -5.61
C ASN A 161 -2.22 -8.73 -7.00
N ASP A 162 -3.20 -8.75 -7.90
CA ASP A 162 -3.07 -8.10 -9.20
C ASP A 162 -2.94 -6.58 -9.06
N LEU A 163 -3.73 -5.97 -8.18
CA LEU A 163 -3.67 -4.54 -7.89
C LEU A 163 -2.30 -4.11 -7.34
N LEU A 164 -1.71 -4.88 -6.43
CA LEU A 164 -0.39 -4.59 -5.87
C LEU A 164 0.74 -4.86 -6.87
N ARG A 165 0.64 -5.95 -7.62
CA ARG A 165 1.66 -6.36 -8.60
C ARG A 165 1.71 -5.40 -9.79
N LEU A 166 0.58 -5.11 -10.41
CA LEU A 166 0.51 -4.29 -11.63
C LEU A 166 0.17 -2.82 -11.35
N GLY A 167 -0.28 -2.50 -10.16
CA GLY A 167 -0.81 -1.17 -9.84
C GLY A 167 -2.20 -0.91 -10.42
N VAL A 168 -2.84 -1.89 -11.05
CA VAL A 168 -4.15 -1.75 -11.69
C VAL A 168 -4.89 -3.09 -11.80
N CYS A 169 -6.21 -3.06 -11.59
CA CYS A 169 -7.15 -4.11 -11.98
C CYS A 169 -8.53 -3.51 -12.26
N LEU A 170 -9.44 -4.29 -12.84
CA LEU A 170 -10.85 -3.96 -13.03
C LEU A 170 -11.73 -4.91 -12.22
N VAL A 171 -12.75 -4.36 -11.57
CA VAL A 171 -13.85 -5.14 -11.00
C VAL A 171 -15.09 -4.92 -11.88
N GLU A 172 -15.67 -5.99 -12.39
CA GLU A 172 -16.73 -5.95 -13.38
C GLU A 172 -18.08 -6.37 -12.79
N ARG A 173 -19.15 -5.99 -13.50
CA ARG A 173 -20.54 -6.34 -13.16
C ARG A 173 -20.98 -5.89 -11.77
N ALA A 174 -20.40 -4.80 -11.28
CA ALA A 174 -20.91 -4.16 -10.10
C ALA A 174 -22.31 -3.59 -10.36
N PRO A 175 -23.21 -3.59 -9.36
CA PRO A 175 -24.47 -2.85 -9.45
C PRO A 175 -24.20 -1.36 -9.73
N THR A 176 -25.00 -0.76 -10.62
CA THR A 176 -24.80 0.65 -11.02
C THR A 176 -25.47 1.65 -10.09
N GLU A 177 -25.98 1.21 -8.94
CA GLU A 177 -26.51 2.06 -7.91
C GLU A 177 -25.39 2.83 -7.20
N PRO A 178 -25.59 4.13 -6.94
CA PRO A 178 -24.64 4.91 -6.15
C PRO A 178 -24.39 4.30 -4.77
N GLY A 179 -23.13 4.31 -4.33
CA GLY A 179 -22.74 3.82 -3.01
C GLY A 179 -22.20 2.39 -2.97
N PHE A 180 -22.23 1.63 -4.06
CA PHE A 180 -21.69 0.28 -4.12
C PHE A 180 -20.19 0.22 -3.70
N LEU A 181 -19.42 1.26 -4.03
CA LEU A 181 -18.01 1.35 -3.62
C LEU A 181 -17.82 1.26 -2.10
N THR A 182 -18.80 1.70 -1.31
CA THR A 182 -18.73 1.59 0.16
C THR A 182 -18.74 0.12 0.59
N ALA A 183 -19.54 -0.72 -0.06
CA ALA A 183 -19.58 -2.15 0.23
C ALA A 183 -18.27 -2.86 -0.19
N LEU A 184 -17.73 -2.49 -1.34
CA LEU A 184 -16.43 -3.01 -1.80
C LEU A 184 -15.30 -2.56 -0.86
N ALA A 185 -15.27 -1.27 -0.48
CA ALA A 185 -14.27 -0.76 0.44
C ALA A 185 -14.34 -1.43 1.82
N ALA A 186 -15.52 -1.76 2.32
CA ALA A 186 -15.70 -2.44 3.60
C ALA A 186 -15.04 -3.84 3.65
N ARG A 187 -14.75 -4.45 2.48
CA ARG A 187 -13.98 -5.71 2.40
C ARG A 187 -12.47 -5.49 2.51
N ILE A 188 -12.02 -4.25 2.33
CA ILE A 188 -10.60 -3.91 2.23
C ILE A 188 -10.17 -3.08 3.43
N GLY A 189 -10.86 -1.97 3.70
CA GLY A 189 -10.52 -1.05 4.77
C GLY A 189 -11.31 0.25 4.68
N PRO A 190 -11.07 1.18 5.61
CA PRO A 190 -11.75 2.46 5.65
C PRO A 190 -11.44 3.31 4.40
N VAL A 191 -12.48 3.99 3.92
CA VAL A 191 -12.35 4.98 2.86
C VAL A 191 -11.70 6.24 3.42
N ARG A 192 -10.71 6.77 2.71
CA ARG A 192 -10.05 8.02 3.05
C ARG A 192 -10.95 9.22 2.75
N ASP A 193 -11.22 10.05 3.74
CA ASP A 193 -11.91 11.32 3.54
C ASP A 193 -10.99 12.34 2.86
N SER A 194 -11.57 13.13 1.99
CA SER A 194 -10.88 14.18 1.24
C SER A 194 -11.72 15.45 1.17
N ASN A 195 -11.20 16.51 0.56
CA ASN A 195 -11.99 17.71 0.28
C ASN A 195 -13.15 17.48 -0.72
N PHE A 196 -13.25 16.27 -1.29
CA PHE A 196 -14.36 15.85 -2.13
C PHE A 196 -15.37 14.97 -1.36
N GLY A 197 -15.09 14.66 -0.08
CA GLY A 197 -15.83 13.72 0.76
C GLY A 197 -15.29 12.29 0.67
N LEU A 198 -15.94 11.37 1.38
CA LEU A 198 -15.62 9.93 1.40
C LEU A 198 -15.93 9.27 0.05
N LEU A 199 -17.09 9.60 -0.52
CA LEU A 199 -17.59 9.13 -1.79
C LEU A 199 -17.88 10.36 -2.67
N TRP A 200 -17.25 10.45 -3.80
CA TRP A 200 -17.33 11.62 -4.66
C TRP A 200 -17.71 11.26 -6.09
N ASP A 201 -18.34 12.20 -6.77
CA ASP A 201 -18.86 12.02 -8.13
C ASP A 201 -18.02 12.79 -9.16
N VAL A 202 -17.78 12.15 -10.31
CA VAL A 202 -17.33 12.80 -11.55
C VAL A 202 -18.50 12.76 -12.52
N LYS A 203 -19.17 13.90 -12.69
CA LYS A 203 -20.33 14.05 -13.59
C LYS A 203 -19.95 15.02 -14.70
N ALA A 204 -19.96 14.54 -15.91
CA ALA A 204 -19.84 15.39 -17.08
C ALA A 204 -21.18 15.38 -17.82
N ASP A 205 -21.86 16.51 -17.84
CA ASP A 205 -22.99 16.75 -18.71
C ASP A 205 -22.50 17.64 -19.84
N VAL A 206 -22.50 17.11 -21.06
CA VAL A 206 -22.00 17.81 -22.25
C VAL A 206 -22.81 19.07 -22.57
N ASN A 207 -24.04 19.13 -22.07
CA ASN A 207 -24.94 20.28 -22.21
C ASN A 207 -24.59 21.46 -21.29
N LEU A 208 -23.70 21.25 -20.31
CA LEU A 208 -23.29 22.27 -19.34
C LEU A 208 -21.95 22.96 -19.66
N ALA A 209 -21.49 22.90 -20.88
CA ALA A 209 -20.22 23.47 -21.33
C ALA A 209 -20.09 25.02 -21.15
N GLY A 210 -21.02 25.65 -20.48
CA GLY A 210 -21.03 27.09 -20.18
C GLY A 210 -21.30 27.43 -18.71
N ASP A 211 -21.59 26.49 -17.85
CA ASP A 211 -21.96 26.79 -16.46
C ASP A 211 -20.73 26.76 -15.54
N ALA A 212 -20.34 27.96 -15.07
CA ALA A 212 -19.14 28.21 -14.25
C ALA A 212 -19.10 27.58 -12.85
N LYS A 213 -19.82 26.47 -12.64
CA LYS A 213 -19.94 25.81 -11.33
C LYS A 213 -19.06 24.58 -11.15
N THR A 214 -18.28 24.17 -12.15
CA THR A 214 -17.40 23.01 -12.00
C THR A 214 -16.00 23.43 -11.55
N ASN A 215 -15.60 23.02 -10.38
CA ASN A 215 -14.27 23.33 -9.79
C ASN A 215 -13.14 22.43 -10.32
N THR A 216 -13.44 21.52 -11.26
CA THR A 216 -12.46 20.52 -11.71
C THR A 216 -12.63 20.24 -13.21
N THR A 217 -11.49 20.07 -13.89
CA THR A 217 -11.43 19.67 -15.31
C THR A 217 -11.99 18.25 -15.53
N ALA A 218 -12.05 17.42 -14.50
CA ALA A 218 -12.64 16.08 -14.56
C ALA A 218 -14.12 16.09 -14.98
N ASN A 219 -14.86 17.16 -14.65
CA ASN A 219 -16.28 17.34 -15.00
C ASN A 219 -16.50 17.97 -16.38
N THR A 220 -15.48 18.06 -17.22
CA THR A 220 -15.57 18.60 -18.58
C THR A 220 -15.40 17.51 -19.63
N GLY A 221 -15.80 17.77 -20.88
CA GLY A 221 -15.55 16.85 -22.01
C GLY A 221 -14.14 16.91 -22.60
N PHE A 222 -13.27 17.80 -22.09
CA PHE A 222 -11.90 17.92 -22.58
C PHE A 222 -11.06 16.67 -22.21
N ARG A 223 -10.03 16.42 -23.02
CA ARG A 223 -9.01 15.43 -22.69
C ARG A 223 -8.39 15.77 -21.32
N LEU A 224 -8.27 14.76 -20.47
CA LEU A 224 -7.51 14.83 -19.25
C LEU A 224 -6.25 13.98 -19.43
N GLY A 225 -5.08 14.61 -19.49
CA GLY A 225 -3.81 13.93 -19.71
C GLY A 225 -3.41 13.06 -18.49
N PRO A 226 -2.37 12.23 -18.65
CA PRO A 226 -1.89 11.37 -17.58
C PRO A 226 -1.54 12.18 -16.31
N HIS A 227 -2.10 11.78 -15.17
CA HIS A 227 -1.89 12.46 -13.89
C HIS A 227 -2.08 11.52 -12.71
N THR A 228 -1.64 11.98 -11.55
CA THR A 228 -1.94 11.38 -10.23
C THR A 228 -2.76 12.37 -9.41
N ASP A 229 -3.70 11.87 -8.62
CA ASP A 229 -4.58 12.72 -7.83
C ASP A 229 -3.93 13.24 -6.54
N LEU A 230 -4.33 14.44 -6.14
CA LEU A 230 -4.00 15.11 -4.88
C LEU A 230 -2.49 15.19 -4.57
N PRO A 231 -1.63 15.61 -5.50
CA PRO A 231 -0.20 15.78 -5.26
C PRO A 231 0.08 16.89 -4.23
N THR A 232 -0.93 17.65 -3.85
CA THR A 232 -0.89 18.75 -2.86
C THR A 232 -0.88 18.26 -1.42
N ARG A 233 -1.05 16.95 -1.21
CA ARG A 233 -1.02 16.34 0.12
C ARG A 233 0.40 15.87 0.44
N GLU A 234 0.76 15.95 1.72
CA GLU A 234 2.01 15.34 2.21
C GLU A 234 2.05 13.86 1.82
N ILE A 235 0.99 13.14 2.14
CA ILE A 235 0.76 11.77 1.71
C ILE A 235 -0.41 11.77 0.72
N PRO A 236 -0.17 11.63 -0.61
CA PRO A 236 -1.24 11.45 -1.59
C PRO A 236 -2.05 10.19 -1.30
N PRO A 237 -3.31 10.10 -1.76
CA PRO A 237 -4.08 8.85 -1.66
C PRO A 237 -3.31 7.66 -2.21
N GLY A 238 -3.42 6.51 -1.55
CA GLY A 238 -2.76 5.28 -1.98
C GLY A 238 -3.41 4.72 -3.24
N PHE A 239 -4.63 4.24 -3.12
CA PHE A 239 -5.38 3.64 -4.22
C PHE A 239 -6.66 4.44 -4.49
N GLN A 240 -7.04 4.45 -5.77
CA GLN A 240 -8.27 5.07 -6.23
C GLN A 240 -9.13 4.03 -6.91
N PHE A 241 -10.42 4.01 -6.58
CA PHE A 241 -11.43 3.18 -7.22
C PHE A 241 -12.43 4.08 -7.90
N LEU A 242 -12.62 3.91 -9.21
CA LEU A 242 -13.52 4.67 -10.04
C LEU A 242 -14.58 3.75 -10.63
N HIS A 243 -15.80 3.84 -10.13
CA HIS A 243 -16.96 3.06 -10.55
C HIS A 243 -17.75 3.79 -11.63
N CYS A 244 -17.91 3.18 -12.76
CA CYS A 244 -18.74 3.68 -13.85
C CYS A 244 -20.21 3.36 -13.59
N LEU A 245 -21.01 4.38 -13.30
CA LEU A 245 -22.46 4.24 -13.11
C LEU A 245 -23.19 4.43 -14.44
N ILE A 246 -22.79 5.44 -15.23
CA ILE A 246 -23.36 5.78 -16.54
C ILE A 246 -22.22 6.15 -17.50
N ASN A 247 -22.24 5.64 -18.70
CA ASN A 247 -21.35 6.07 -19.77
C ASN A 247 -22.06 5.95 -21.13
N GLU A 248 -22.70 7.05 -21.53
CA GLU A 248 -23.44 7.19 -22.79
C GLU A 248 -22.67 8.07 -23.79
N ALA A 249 -21.49 8.58 -23.40
CA ALA A 249 -20.69 9.45 -24.24
C ALA A 249 -19.91 8.67 -25.30
N ASP A 250 -19.80 9.28 -26.51
CA ASP A 250 -18.92 8.78 -27.55
C ASP A 250 -17.48 9.23 -27.29
N GLY A 251 -16.53 8.29 -27.18
CA GLY A 251 -15.14 8.53 -26.76
C GLY A 251 -15.01 8.49 -25.22
N GLY A 252 -14.07 9.23 -24.69
CA GLY A 252 -13.84 9.32 -23.25
C GLY A 252 -13.22 8.05 -22.65
N GLU A 253 -12.48 7.30 -23.48
CA GLU A 253 -11.73 6.12 -23.04
C GLU A 253 -10.81 6.49 -21.90
N SER A 254 -10.74 5.66 -20.89
CA SER A 254 -9.77 5.76 -19.80
C SER A 254 -8.38 5.41 -20.31
N THR A 255 -7.40 6.16 -19.85
CA THR A 255 -5.99 5.90 -20.15
C THR A 255 -5.22 5.67 -18.86
N LEU A 256 -4.27 4.74 -18.90
CA LEU A 256 -3.37 4.43 -17.81
C LEU A 256 -1.94 4.37 -18.32
N THR A 257 -1.00 4.87 -17.52
CA THR A 257 0.44 4.78 -17.79
C THR A 257 1.15 4.35 -16.52
N ASP A 258 1.94 3.27 -16.58
CA ASP A 258 2.75 2.85 -15.44
C ASP A 258 3.93 3.81 -15.24
N GLY A 259 3.87 4.56 -14.16
CA GLY A 259 4.94 5.49 -13.83
C GLY A 259 6.27 4.80 -13.51
N ALA A 260 6.25 3.55 -13.06
CA ALA A 260 7.46 2.77 -12.88
C ALA A 260 8.17 2.50 -14.22
N ALA A 261 7.41 2.23 -15.29
CA ALA A 261 7.97 2.08 -16.64
C ALA A 261 8.59 3.39 -17.16
N LEU A 262 7.95 4.53 -16.87
CA LEU A 262 8.51 5.84 -17.24
C LEU A 262 9.82 6.10 -16.50
N ILE A 263 9.91 5.72 -15.23
CA ILE A 263 11.12 5.88 -14.42
C ILE A 263 12.26 5.00 -14.97
N GLU A 264 11.97 3.75 -15.34
CA GLU A 264 12.96 2.86 -15.95
C GLU A 264 13.47 3.41 -17.30
N GLU A 265 12.56 3.89 -18.14
CA GLU A 265 12.89 4.51 -19.43
C GLU A 265 13.76 5.78 -19.22
N LEU A 266 13.41 6.65 -18.27
CA LEU A 266 14.19 7.83 -17.94
C LEU A 266 15.61 7.45 -17.45
N LYS A 267 15.72 6.50 -16.53
CA LYS A 267 17.01 6.05 -16.02
C LYS A 267 17.90 5.49 -17.14
N ALA A 268 17.31 4.79 -18.10
CA ALA A 268 18.01 4.18 -19.21
C ALA A 268 18.42 5.18 -20.31
N THR A 269 17.55 6.16 -20.61
CA THR A 269 17.71 7.03 -21.79
C THR A 269 18.05 8.47 -21.45
N ARG A 270 17.71 8.94 -20.25
CA ARG A 270 17.86 10.33 -19.78
C ARG A 270 18.09 10.40 -18.28
N PRO A 271 19.21 9.87 -17.76
CA PRO A 271 19.50 9.81 -16.32
C PRO A 271 19.51 11.19 -15.66
N ASP A 272 19.96 12.24 -16.38
CA ASP A 272 19.97 13.61 -15.86
C ASP A 272 18.54 14.12 -15.62
N ASP A 273 17.58 13.81 -16.52
CA ASP A 273 16.19 14.16 -16.32
C ASP A 273 15.59 13.43 -15.10
N TYR A 274 15.93 12.15 -14.92
CA TYR A 274 15.51 11.40 -13.74
C TYR A 274 16.06 12.04 -12.46
N GLU A 275 17.32 12.42 -12.41
CA GLU A 275 17.92 13.09 -11.26
C GLU A 275 17.23 14.41 -10.95
N ILE A 276 17.02 15.26 -11.98
CA ILE A 276 16.31 16.53 -11.84
C ILE A 276 14.88 16.32 -11.30
N LEU A 277 14.13 15.40 -11.89
CA LEU A 277 12.75 15.12 -11.49
C LEU A 277 12.64 14.49 -10.09
N SER A 278 13.71 13.86 -9.61
CA SER A 278 13.75 13.21 -8.28
C SER A 278 14.32 14.11 -7.18
N THR A 279 15.00 15.20 -7.53
CA THR A 279 15.67 16.07 -6.56
C THR A 279 15.12 17.48 -6.52
N ARG A 280 14.70 18.05 -7.67
CA ARG A 280 14.17 19.40 -7.73
C ARG A 280 12.71 19.43 -7.27
N ARG A 281 12.42 20.31 -6.33
CA ARG A 281 11.12 20.35 -5.66
C ARG A 281 10.19 21.37 -6.30
N TRP A 282 8.90 21.08 -6.17
CA TRP A 282 7.81 21.93 -6.65
C TRP A 282 6.77 22.08 -5.54
N VAL A 283 6.28 23.30 -5.32
CA VAL A 283 5.14 23.52 -4.41
C VAL A 283 3.86 23.25 -5.17
N PHE A 284 3.29 22.07 -4.94
CA PHE A 284 1.94 21.76 -5.39
C PHE A 284 0.93 22.47 -4.49
N PHE A 285 -0.09 23.08 -5.06
CA PHE A 285 -1.10 23.76 -4.26
C PHE A 285 -2.50 23.63 -4.86
N ASN A 286 -3.51 23.60 -3.98
CA ASN A 286 -4.93 23.70 -4.34
C ASN A 286 -5.59 24.65 -3.34
N ARG A 287 -6.24 25.71 -3.86
CA ARG A 287 -6.86 26.76 -3.08
C ARG A 287 -8.30 26.96 -3.51
N GLY A 288 -9.17 27.12 -2.52
CA GLY A 288 -10.57 27.47 -2.69
C GLY A 288 -11.11 28.11 -1.43
N PRO A 289 -12.39 28.48 -1.36
CA PRO A 289 -13.01 28.96 -0.14
C PRO A 289 -12.86 27.93 0.97
N GLY A 290 -12.10 28.26 2.03
CA GLY A 290 -11.84 27.37 3.16
C GLY A 290 -10.84 26.23 2.93
N ILE A 291 -10.14 26.22 1.78
CA ILE A 291 -9.15 25.18 1.44
C ILE A 291 -7.85 25.85 0.97
N ASP A 292 -6.73 25.48 1.56
CA ASP A 292 -5.39 25.86 1.11
C ASP A 292 -4.41 24.71 1.39
N HIS A 293 -4.42 23.70 0.51
CA HIS A 293 -3.49 22.57 0.59
C HIS A 293 -2.23 22.88 -0.20
N ARG A 294 -1.07 22.67 0.43
CA ARG A 294 0.24 22.87 -0.18
C ARG A 294 1.20 21.81 0.28
N PHE A 295 2.00 21.30 -0.65
CA PHE A 295 3.10 20.43 -0.33
C PHE A 295 4.26 20.63 -1.30
N SER A 296 5.48 20.71 -0.78
CA SER A 296 6.68 20.79 -1.60
C SER A 296 7.28 19.39 -1.74
N ALA A 297 7.43 18.93 -2.97
CA ALA A 297 7.99 17.63 -3.30
C ALA A 297 8.60 17.60 -4.71
N PRO A 298 9.46 16.63 -5.02
CA PRO A 298 9.85 16.33 -6.39
C PRO A 298 8.69 15.71 -7.18
N ILE A 299 8.80 15.68 -8.50
CA ILE A 299 7.84 14.96 -9.39
C ILE A 299 7.91 13.45 -9.17
N ILE A 300 9.12 12.91 -9.05
CA ILE A 300 9.39 11.52 -8.72
C ILE A 300 9.95 11.52 -7.30
N ASP A 301 9.17 11.08 -6.33
CA ASP A 301 9.58 11.00 -4.94
C ASP A 301 10.10 9.58 -4.64
N PRO A 302 11.42 9.36 -4.59
CA PRO A 302 12.00 8.04 -4.40
C PRO A 302 11.77 7.49 -2.99
N LEU A 303 11.41 8.35 -2.02
CA LEU A 303 11.13 7.96 -0.64
C LEU A 303 9.65 7.64 -0.39
N GLY A 304 8.83 7.70 -1.43
CA GLY A 304 7.36 7.65 -1.36
C GLY A 304 6.74 6.32 -0.94
N GLY A 305 7.52 5.33 -0.49
CA GLY A 305 7.00 4.06 0.04
C GLY A 305 7.64 2.81 -0.58
N GLU A 306 7.38 1.68 0.01
CA GLU A 306 7.96 0.35 -0.22
C GLU A 306 8.19 0.01 -1.70
N GLY A 307 9.40 0.24 -2.19
CA GLY A 307 9.89 -0.26 -3.48
C GLY A 307 9.42 0.45 -4.74
N VAL A 308 8.37 1.30 -4.69
CA VAL A 308 7.89 2.07 -5.85
C VAL A 308 7.87 3.56 -5.52
N PRO A 309 8.59 4.41 -6.29
CA PRO A 309 8.56 5.85 -6.09
C PRO A 309 7.14 6.43 -6.25
N THR A 310 6.80 7.43 -5.43
CA THR A 310 5.55 8.18 -5.60
C THR A 310 5.70 9.20 -6.73
N ILE A 311 4.80 9.18 -7.70
CA ILE A 311 4.72 10.18 -8.76
C ILE A 311 3.71 11.25 -8.36
N ARG A 312 4.12 12.52 -8.49
CA ARG A 312 3.28 13.69 -8.24
C ARG A 312 3.16 14.49 -9.54
N ALA A 313 2.22 14.12 -10.38
CA ALA A 313 2.06 14.72 -11.70
C ALA A 313 0.59 15.00 -12.00
N PHE A 314 0.14 16.19 -11.64
CA PHE A 314 -1.20 16.66 -11.96
C PHE A 314 -1.12 18.06 -12.53
N TYR A 315 -1.09 18.20 -13.86
CA TYR A 315 -0.93 19.51 -14.53
C TYR A 315 -2.07 20.52 -14.27
N PRO A 316 -3.33 20.15 -14.00
CA PRO A 316 -4.35 21.12 -13.61
C PRO A 316 -4.12 21.71 -12.22
N VAL A 317 -3.39 21.03 -11.36
CA VAL A 317 -2.94 21.54 -10.07
C VAL A 317 -1.58 22.18 -10.27
N ARG A 318 -1.54 23.51 -10.26
CA ARG A 318 -0.31 24.26 -10.49
C ARG A 318 0.73 23.95 -9.41
N ALA A 319 1.99 23.90 -9.86
CA ALA A 319 3.13 23.84 -8.98
C ALA A 319 4.04 25.07 -9.23
N PHE A 320 4.63 25.60 -8.17
CA PHE A 320 5.68 26.60 -8.26
C PHE A 320 7.05 25.93 -8.10
N PRO A 321 8.08 26.40 -8.84
CA PRO A 321 9.44 25.97 -8.57
C PRO A 321 9.83 26.28 -7.10
N ASP A 322 10.35 25.27 -6.41
CA ASP A 322 10.92 25.40 -5.07
C ASP A 322 12.39 24.97 -5.15
N MET A 323 13.14 25.72 -5.92
CA MET A 323 14.52 25.45 -6.29
C MET A 323 15.23 26.77 -6.65
N PRO A 324 16.57 26.80 -6.72
CA PRO A 324 17.32 27.96 -7.20
C PRO A 324 16.92 28.36 -8.63
N ASP A 325 16.87 29.66 -8.91
CA ASP A 325 16.48 30.20 -10.23
C ASP A 325 17.30 29.61 -11.37
N ALA A 326 18.58 29.31 -11.13
CA ALA A 326 19.47 28.71 -12.14
C ALA A 326 19.00 27.31 -12.59
N ASP A 327 18.29 26.57 -11.74
CA ASP A 327 17.84 25.20 -12.03
C ASP A 327 16.47 25.16 -12.73
N VAL A 328 15.70 26.25 -12.68
CA VAL A 328 14.29 26.29 -13.14
C VAL A 328 14.17 25.90 -14.61
N GLY A 329 15.08 26.40 -15.46
CA GLY A 329 15.03 26.14 -16.91
C GLY A 329 15.18 24.65 -17.24
N GLU A 330 16.15 23.99 -16.62
CA GLU A 330 16.39 22.55 -16.79
C GLU A 330 15.27 21.71 -16.18
N ALA A 331 14.75 22.10 -15.03
CA ALA A 331 13.63 21.43 -14.38
C ALA A 331 12.36 21.44 -15.24
N TYR A 332 12.03 22.59 -15.86
CA TYR A 332 10.93 22.64 -16.82
C TYR A 332 11.19 21.82 -18.09
N ALA A 333 12.43 21.77 -18.57
CA ALA A 333 12.77 20.96 -19.73
C ALA A 333 12.60 19.47 -19.42
N ALA A 334 13.06 18.99 -18.25
CA ALA A 334 12.86 17.61 -17.78
C ALA A 334 11.37 17.30 -17.58
N LEU A 335 10.61 18.21 -16.95
CA LEU A 335 9.16 18.05 -16.73
C LEU A 335 8.39 17.92 -18.05
N ARG A 336 8.72 18.75 -19.07
CA ARG A 336 8.09 18.64 -20.39
C ARG A 336 8.38 17.31 -21.06
N ARG A 337 9.62 16.80 -20.97
CA ARG A 337 9.98 15.48 -21.52
C ARG A 337 9.29 14.34 -20.79
N PHE A 338 9.16 14.44 -19.47
CA PHE A 338 8.41 13.47 -18.67
C PHE A 338 6.94 13.39 -19.09
N HIS A 339 6.27 14.53 -19.24
CA HIS A 339 4.88 14.56 -19.68
C HIS A 339 4.73 14.06 -21.14
N ALA A 340 5.67 14.38 -22.02
CA ALA A 340 5.67 13.85 -23.37
C ALA A 340 5.88 12.33 -23.40
N LEU A 341 6.70 11.79 -22.50
CA LEU A 341 6.90 10.36 -22.34
C LEU A 341 5.65 9.68 -21.77
N ALA A 342 4.97 10.31 -20.81
CA ALA A 342 3.72 9.81 -20.24
C ALA A 342 2.56 9.74 -21.26
N ASP A 343 2.61 10.59 -22.29
CA ASP A 343 1.66 10.60 -23.42
C ASP A 343 2.07 9.71 -24.59
N ASP A 344 3.23 9.05 -24.53
CA ASP A 344 3.71 8.19 -25.59
C ASP A 344 2.88 6.88 -25.64
N PRO A 345 2.30 6.53 -26.83
CA PRO A 345 1.50 5.30 -26.98
C PRO A 345 2.19 4.00 -26.57
N ARG A 346 3.53 3.98 -26.51
CA ARG A 346 4.28 2.82 -26.01
C ARG A 346 4.00 2.51 -24.55
N PHE A 347 3.61 3.51 -23.77
CA PHE A 347 3.34 3.38 -22.34
C PHE A 347 1.86 3.51 -21.98
N GLU A 348 1.03 3.98 -22.91
CA GLU A 348 -0.39 4.23 -22.67
C GLU A 348 -1.23 2.98 -22.90
N LEU A 349 -1.94 2.55 -21.87
CA LEU A 349 -3.02 1.57 -21.95
C LEU A 349 -4.35 2.32 -22.09
N THR A 350 -5.15 1.98 -23.11
CA THR A 350 -6.43 2.65 -23.39
C THR A 350 -7.56 1.62 -23.40
N PHE A 351 -8.65 1.90 -22.68
CA PHE A 351 -9.85 1.04 -22.66
C PHE A 351 -11.10 1.82 -22.26
N GLN A 352 -12.26 1.28 -22.62
CA GLN A 352 -13.55 1.86 -22.28
C GLN A 352 -14.07 1.27 -20.96
N LEU A 353 -14.49 2.14 -20.03
CA LEU A 353 -15.26 1.72 -18.86
C LEU A 353 -16.75 1.69 -19.22
N GLY A 354 -17.38 0.53 -19.07
CA GLY A 354 -18.82 0.37 -19.17
C GLY A 354 -19.52 0.54 -17.81
N PRO A 355 -20.85 0.76 -17.82
CA PRO A 355 -21.63 0.74 -16.57
C PRO A 355 -21.42 -0.57 -15.80
N GLY A 356 -21.12 -0.47 -14.51
CA GLY A 356 -20.79 -1.60 -13.65
C GLY A 356 -19.31 -1.97 -13.62
N ASP A 357 -18.44 -1.30 -14.38
CA ASP A 357 -16.99 -1.47 -14.26
C ASP A 357 -16.43 -0.55 -13.17
N ILE A 358 -15.51 -1.07 -12.37
CA ILE A 358 -14.74 -0.32 -11.38
C ILE A 358 -13.27 -0.43 -11.74
N MET A 359 -12.63 0.69 -12.06
CA MET A 359 -11.19 0.78 -12.26
C MET A 359 -10.52 1.02 -10.93
N CYS A 360 -9.67 0.09 -10.50
CA CYS A 360 -8.90 0.15 -9.26
C CYS A 360 -7.42 0.34 -9.62
N PHE A 361 -6.76 1.37 -9.08
CA PHE A 361 -5.36 1.62 -9.41
C PHE A 361 -4.59 2.29 -8.27
N ASP A 362 -3.27 2.05 -8.25
CA ASP A 362 -2.31 2.70 -7.34
C ASP A 362 -2.06 4.14 -7.83
N ASN A 363 -2.67 5.10 -7.18
CA ASN A 363 -2.60 6.53 -7.53
C ASN A 363 -1.19 7.13 -7.31
N ARG A 364 -0.30 6.45 -6.58
CA ARG A 364 1.09 6.92 -6.41
C ARG A 364 2.03 6.40 -7.50
N ARG A 365 1.63 5.32 -8.20
CA ARG A 365 2.40 4.67 -9.25
C ARG A 365 1.81 4.90 -10.63
N VAL A 366 0.52 4.67 -10.81
CA VAL A 366 -0.16 4.66 -12.10
C VAL A 366 -0.75 6.04 -12.39
N MET A 367 -0.29 6.67 -13.46
CA MET A 367 -0.89 7.89 -13.96
C MET A 367 -2.13 7.53 -14.76
N HIS A 368 -3.24 8.18 -14.44
CA HIS A 368 -4.50 7.95 -15.12
C HIS A 368 -4.94 9.17 -15.90
N GLY A 369 -5.77 8.95 -16.91
CA GLY A 369 -6.26 10.01 -17.76
C GLY A 369 -7.52 9.60 -18.51
N ARG A 370 -7.95 10.45 -19.44
CA ARG A 370 -9.14 10.22 -20.22
C ARG A 370 -9.02 10.93 -21.56
N LYS A 371 -9.36 10.23 -22.63
CA LYS A 371 -9.51 10.86 -23.95
C LYS A 371 -10.65 11.90 -23.93
N ALA A 372 -10.63 12.83 -24.86
CA ALA A 372 -11.75 13.74 -25.04
C ALA A 372 -13.00 12.97 -25.44
N PHE A 373 -14.15 13.46 -25.06
CA PHE A 373 -15.42 12.95 -25.52
C PHE A 373 -16.33 14.06 -26.01
N SER A 374 -17.19 13.73 -26.93
CA SER A 374 -18.18 14.64 -27.55
C SER A 374 -19.51 13.90 -27.66
N GLY A 375 -20.58 14.65 -27.84
CA GLY A 375 -21.89 14.05 -28.05
C GLY A 375 -22.89 14.40 -26.95
N SER A 376 -24.12 14.00 -27.14
CA SER A 376 -25.20 14.07 -26.17
C SER A 376 -25.20 12.77 -25.40
N GLY A 377 -24.98 12.81 -24.10
CA GLY A 377 -25.02 11.63 -23.23
C GLY A 377 -24.52 11.97 -21.83
N GLN A 378 -24.93 11.20 -20.87
CA GLN A 378 -24.50 11.35 -19.48
C GLN A 378 -23.25 10.47 -19.25
N ARG A 379 -22.31 11.02 -18.51
CA ARG A 379 -21.19 10.25 -17.97
C ARG A 379 -21.11 10.50 -16.47
N HIS A 380 -21.25 9.43 -15.70
CA HIS A 380 -21.21 9.50 -14.25
C HIS A 380 -20.31 8.40 -13.69
N LEU A 381 -19.21 8.80 -13.11
CA LEU A 381 -18.37 7.94 -12.30
C LEU A 381 -18.49 8.33 -10.84
N GLN A 382 -18.36 7.36 -9.96
CA GLN A 382 -18.24 7.56 -8.53
C GLN A 382 -16.89 7.06 -8.05
N GLY A 383 -16.25 7.78 -7.12
CA GLY A 383 -14.89 7.44 -6.69
C GLY A 383 -14.73 7.39 -5.18
N VAL A 384 -13.76 6.59 -4.76
CA VAL A 384 -13.23 6.55 -3.39
C VAL A 384 -11.71 6.47 -3.42
N TYR A 385 -11.08 6.92 -2.33
CA TYR A 385 -9.68 6.65 -2.06
C TYR A 385 -9.56 5.68 -0.89
N ILE A 386 -8.61 4.74 -0.98
CA ILE A 386 -8.24 3.83 0.10
C ILE A 386 -6.74 4.00 0.33
N ASP A 387 -6.34 4.14 1.59
CA ASP A 387 -4.92 4.30 1.89
C ASP A 387 -4.15 3.01 1.62
N ARG A 388 -2.86 3.16 1.29
CA ARG A 388 -2.01 2.03 0.90
C ARG A 388 -1.91 0.99 2.01
N ASP A 389 -1.84 1.45 3.26
CA ASP A 389 -1.72 0.59 4.42
C ASP A 389 -2.91 -0.36 4.56
N GLU A 390 -4.11 0.07 4.22
CA GLU A 390 -5.32 -0.74 4.26
C GLU A 390 -5.30 -1.86 3.21
N ILE A 391 -4.91 -1.51 1.98
CA ILE A 391 -4.74 -2.49 0.89
C ILE A 391 -3.67 -3.54 1.27
N LEU A 392 -2.51 -3.10 1.76
CA LEU A 392 -1.43 -3.99 2.16
C LEU A 392 -1.83 -4.86 3.36
N SER A 393 -2.49 -4.30 4.37
CA SER A 393 -2.96 -5.02 5.54
C SER A 393 -3.90 -6.15 5.15
N THR A 394 -4.91 -5.86 4.35
CA THR A 394 -5.88 -6.87 3.91
C THR A 394 -5.25 -7.89 2.98
N ALA A 395 -4.39 -7.48 2.04
CA ALA A 395 -3.68 -8.40 1.16
C ALA A 395 -2.82 -9.40 1.96
N ARG A 396 -2.04 -8.93 2.94
CA ARG A 396 -1.26 -9.80 3.83
C ARG A 396 -2.16 -10.79 4.59
N ALA A 397 -3.28 -10.31 5.11
CA ALA A 397 -4.21 -11.14 5.88
C ALA A 397 -4.82 -12.27 5.02
N VAL A 398 -5.34 -11.94 3.82
CA VAL A 398 -5.96 -12.95 2.94
C VAL A 398 -4.93 -13.90 2.32
N ASN A 399 -3.73 -13.42 1.95
CA ASN A 399 -2.65 -14.27 1.44
C ASN A 399 -2.17 -15.26 2.50
N ARG A 400 -1.97 -14.83 3.74
CA ARG A 400 -1.59 -15.70 4.86
C ARG A 400 -2.69 -16.72 5.16
N ALA A 401 -3.96 -16.29 5.17
CA ALA A 401 -5.09 -17.20 5.39
C ALA A 401 -5.20 -18.26 4.26
N ARG A 402 -4.96 -17.86 2.99
CA ARG A 402 -4.91 -18.78 1.84
C ARG A 402 -3.78 -19.81 2.01
N ALA A 403 -2.57 -19.34 2.34
CA ALA A 403 -1.42 -20.23 2.56
C ALA A 403 -1.68 -21.24 3.69
N ALA A 404 -2.28 -20.80 4.81
CA ALA A 404 -2.63 -21.69 5.92
C ALA A 404 -3.64 -22.80 5.53
N ARG A 405 -4.58 -22.51 4.61
CA ARG A 405 -5.52 -23.53 4.09
C ARG A 405 -4.86 -24.53 3.14
N GLN A 406 -3.74 -24.18 2.52
CA GLN A 406 -3.00 -25.03 1.56
C GLN A 406 -1.92 -25.89 2.23
N THR A 407 -1.60 -25.59 3.48
CA THR A 407 -0.66 -26.40 4.26
C THR A 407 -1.42 -27.57 4.89
N PRO A 408 -1.06 -28.85 4.58
CA PRO A 408 -1.79 -30.05 5.03
C PRO A 408 -1.69 -30.26 6.54
#